data_a4244222f9476eea780a7af5effd349d
#
_entry.id   a4244222f9476eea780a7af5effd349d
#
_cell.length_a   1.000
_cell.length_b   1.000
_cell.length_c   1.000
_cell.angle_alpha   90.00
_cell.angle_beta   90.00
_cell.angle_gamma   90.00
#
_symmetry.space_group_name_H-M   'P 1'
#
loop_
_entity.id
_entity.type
_entity.pdbx_description
1 polymer ?
#
loop_
_entity_poly.entity_id
_entity_poly.type
_entity_poly.pdbx_seq_one_letter_code
_entity_poly.pdbx_strand_id
1 'polypeptide(L)'
;QVYNYVGPLYGQPLKVGQRAVLLISTYSDGSHTATVYEYDRAVGLAVIVGLFLLATVLVGGKVGAKSLVALAVTLVCLFWILIPLLMKGASTLLTVFLVCAYITVVTMVILGGVCRKTVCAALGTVAGTALALLFGLLSQSLLRIDGLRLTDVEPLLQLRQTGTPLGLRGLLVAGVVISALGAVMDVAMSISSALTEVHTVAPDRDGRALFRSGMNIGRDMVGTMTNTLILAFLGSGLSFIIYLYSLGLDPRQLISSPYMATEVISGIASSIGVILAVPLTALITSLKIGRASCRERV
;
A
#
# COMPACT_ATOMS: atom_id res chain seq x y z
N GLN A 1 -33.90 21.54 18.89
CA GLN A 1 -32.62 21.84 19.53
C GLN A 1 -31.58 20.85 19.07
N VAL A 2 -30.40 21.34 18.71
CA VAL A 2 -29.26 20.46 18.29
C VAL A 2 -28.29 20.45 19.45
N TYR A 3 -28.00 19.26 19.97
CA TYR A 3 -27.04 19.08 21.05
C TYR A 3 -25.65 18.85 20.48
N ASN A 4 -24.65 19.59 20.97
CA ASN A 4 -23.26 19.42 20.63
C ASN A 4 -22.55 18.63 21.74
N TYR A 5 -22.40 17.31 21.54
CA TYR A 5 -21.65 16.43 22.43
C TYR A 5 -20.18 16.29 22.04
N VAL A 6 -19.75 16.97 20.97
CA VAL A 6 -18.35 16.95 20.53
C VAL A 6 -17.54 17.78 21.50
N GLY A 7 -17.01 17.12 22.52
CA GLY A 7 -16.13 17.73 23.50
C GLY A 7 -14.72 17.95 22.95
N PRO A 8 -13.83 18.61 23.71
CA PRO A 8 -12.46 18.91 23.31
C PRO A 8 -11.59 17.68 23.00
N LEU A 9 -12.05 16.48 23.35
CA LEU A 9 -11.39 15.20 23.05
C LEU A 9 -11.53 14.75 21.59
N TYR A 10 -12.58 15.22 20.87
CA TYR A 10 -12.90 14.74 19.52
C TYR A 10 -12.83 15.82 18.44
N GLY A 11 -12.38 17.00 18.75
CA GLY A 11 -12.20 18.08 17.78
C GLY A 11 -12.37 19.47 18.36
N GLN A 12 -12.15 20.49 17.55
CA GLN A 12 -12.36 21.86 17.96
C GLN A 12 -13.87 22.17 18.11
N PRO A 13 -14.29 22.99 19.09
CA PRO A 13 -15.67 23.39 19.23
C PRO A 13 -16.12 24.13 17.97
N LEU A 14 -17.31 23.81 17.49
CA LEU A 14 -17.90 24.46 16.32
C LEU A 14 -18.10 25.95 16.54
N LYS A 15 -17.70 26.75 15.56
CA LYS A 15 -17.95 28.22 15.56
C LYS A 15 -19.15 28.51 14.68
N VAL A 16 -19.82 29.63 15.00
CA VAL A 16 -20.96 30.15 14.21
C VAL A 16 -20.53 30.34 12.75
N GLY A 17 -21.32 29.82 11.81
CA GLY A 17 -21.04 29.89 10.38
C GLY A 17 -20.28 28.67 9.80
N GLN A 18 -19.87 27.72 10.62
CA GLN A 18 -19.24 26.48 10.16
C GLN A 18 -20.30 25.43 9.78
N ARG A 19 -19.98 24.60 8.77
CA ARG A 19 -20.80 23.46 8.39
C ARG A 19 -20.50 22.27 9.29
N ALA A 20 -21.54 21.57 9.73
CA ALA A 20 -21.45 20.40 10.56
C ALA A 20 -22.27 19.25 9.96
N VAL A 21 -21.81 18.03 10.16
CA VAL A 21 -22.56 16.81 9.88
C VAL A 21 -23.42 16.51 11.09
N LEU A 22 -24.72 16.34 10.88
CA LEU A 22 -25.69 16.04 11.94
C LEU A 22 -26.10 14.58 11.86
N LEU A 23 -26.14 13.93 13.02
CA LEU A 23 -26.78 12.63 13.19
C LEU A 23 -28.23 12.86 13.63
N ILE A 24 -29.16 12.47 12.76
CA ILE A 24 -30.61 12.57 13.07
C ILE A 24 -31.09 11.19 13.51
N SER A 25 -31.42 11.06 14.79
CA SER A 25 -32.04 9.87 15.35
C SER A 25 -33.54 10.03 15.37
N THR A 26 -34.24 9.12 14.69
CA THR A 26 -35.71 9.05 14.66
C THR A 26 -36.17 7.96 15.61
N TYR A 27 -36.97 8.31 16.59
CA TYR A 27 -37.55 7.37 17.54
C TYR A 27 -38.90 6.84 17.05
N SER A 28 -39.32 5.73 17.62
CA SER A 28 -40.59 5.09 17.27
C SER A 28 -41.84 5.92 17.60
N ASP A 29 -41.72 6.94 18.43
CA ASP A 29 -42.77 7.93 18.77
C ASP A 29 -42.88 9.09 17.77
N GLY A 30 -42.09 9.07 16.69
CA GLY A 30 -42.04 10.13 15.68
C GLY A 30 -41.20 11.35 16.10
N SER A 31 -40.56 11.34 17.25
CA SER A 31 -39.67 12.41 17.68
C SER A 31 -38.30 12.30 16.95
N HIS A 32 -37.72 13.46 16.64
CA HIS A 32 -36.41 13.55 16.00
C HIS A 32 -35.45 14.30 16.93
N THR A 33 -34.32 13.68 17.25
CA THR A 33 -33.20 14.37 17.89
C THR A 33 -32.05 14.53 16.90
N ALA A 34 -31.54 15.76 16.79
CA ALA A 34 -30.37 16.05 15.97
C ALA A 34 -29.18 16.31 16.90
N THR A 35 -28.12 15.55 16.73
CA THR A 35 -26.85 15.75 17.42
C THR A 35 -25.76 16.07 16.42
N VAL A 36 -24.82 16.94 16.79
CA VAL A 36 -23.66 17.20 15.97
C VAL A 36 -22.76 15.97 16.00
N TYR A 37 -22.54 15.37 14.82
CA TYR A 37 -21.67 14.21 14.68
C TYR A 37 -20.23 14.66 14.53
N GLU A 38 -19.94 15.52 13.52
CA GLU A 38 -18.60 16.02 13.26
C GLU A 38 -18.63 17.33 12.46
N TYR A 39 -17.45 18.01 12.40
CA TYR A 39 -17.22 19.11 11.48
C TYR A 39 -17.19 18.63 10.02
N ASP A 40 -17.85 19.34 9.11
CA ASP A 40 -17.82 19.01 7.68
C ASP A 40 -16.45 19.37 7.07
N ARG A 41 -15.61 18.35 6.93
CA ARG A 41 -14.27 18.47 6.32
C ARG A 41 -14.28 18.24 4.80
N ALA A 42 -15.44 17.94 4.21
CA ALA A 42 -15.52 17.51 2.80
C ALA A 42 -14.99 18.59 1.85
N VAL A 43 -15.34 19.84 2.08
CA VAL A 43 -14.88 20.96 1.22
C VAL A 43 -13.37 21.15 1.35
N GLY A 44 -12.82 21.16 2.56
CA GLY A 44 -11.38 21.27 2.78
C GLY A 44 -10.60 20.13 2.16
N LEU A 45 -11.10 18.91 2.34
CA LEU A 45 -10.50 17.72 1.72
C LEU A 45 -10.54 17.81 0.21
N ALA A 46 -11.67 18.21 -0.39
CA ALA A 46 -11.79 18.37 -1.84
C ALA A 46 -10.80 19.39 -2.41
N VAL A 47 -10.56 20.50 -1.70
CA VAL A 47 -9.55 21.50 -2.09
C VAL A 47 -8.14 20.90 -2.05
N ILE A 48 -7.77 20.19 -0.98
CA ILE A 48 -6.44 19.56 -0.87
C ILE A 48 -6.22 18.52 -1.96
N VAL A 49 -7.22 17.65 -2.19
CA VAL A 49 -7.20 16.66 -3.27
C VAL A 49 -7.11 17.37 -4.63
N GLY A 50 -7.88 18.43 -4.85
CA GLY A 50 -7.83 19.21 -6.10
C GLY A 50 -6.45 19.81 -6.34
N LEU A 51 -5.80 20.38 -5.33
CA LEU A 51 -4.44 20.88 -5.41
C LEU A 51 -3.43 19.78 -5.74
N PHE A 52 -3.56 18.61 -5.12
CA PHE A 52 -2.72 17.44 -5.42
C PHE A 52 -2.87 17.00 -6.89
N LEU A 53 -4.11 16.86 -7.37
CA LEU A 53 -4.39 16.48 -8.77
C LEU A 53 -3.82 17.52 -9.74
N LEU A 54 -4.02 18.80 -9.46
CA LEU A 54 -3.50 19.90 -10.27
C LEU A 54 -1.98 19.89 -10.33
N ALA A 55 -1.30 19.78 -9.18
CA ALA A 55 0.16 19.72 -9.11
C ALA A 55 0.71 18.52 -9.90
N THR A 56 0.08 17.34 -9.77
CA THR A 56 0.50 16.14 -10.48
C THR A 56 0.38 16.29 -11.99
N VAL A 57 -0.69 16.93 -12.48
CA VAL A 57 -0.87 17.17 -13.92
C VAL A 57 0.06 18.27 -14.43
N LEU A 58 0.23 19.35 -13.68
CA LEU A 58 1.10 20.48 -14.08
C LEU A 58 2.57 20.04 -14.19
N VAL A 59 3.07 19.28 -13.22
CA VAL A 59 4.47 18.82 -13.21
C VAL A 59 4.65 17.58 -14.08
N GLY A 60 3.77 16.60 -13.97
CA GLY A 60 3.88 15.31 -14.66
C GLY A 60 3.33 15.30 -16.09
N GLY A 61 2.59 16.32 -16.52
CA GLY A 61 1.99 16.40 -17.83
C GLY A 61 1.11 15.17 -18.17
N LYS A 62 1.29 14.63 -19.38
CA LYS A 62 0.55 13.43 -19.83
C LYS A 62 0.86 12.18 -18.98
N VAL A 63 2.07 12.07 -18.44
CA VAL A 63 2.46 10.95 -17.57
C VAL A 63 1.78 11.09 -16.22
N GLY A 64 1.74 12.29 -15.65
CA GLY A 64 1.03 12.59 -14.42
C GLY A 64 -0.47 12.30 -14.53
N ALA A 65 -1.11 12.67 -15.64
CA ALA A 65 -2.52 12.35 -15.88
C ALA A 65 -2.76 10.82 -15.91
N LYS A 66 -1.92 10.05 -16.59
CA LYS A 66 -1.99 8.57 -16.59
C LYS A 66 -1.78 7.99 -15.20
N SER A 67 -0.87 8.56 -14.41
CA SER A 67 -0.63 8.14 -13.01
C SER A 67 -1.87 8.34 -12.15
N LEU A 68 -2.58 9.47 -12.31
CA LEU A 68 -3.84 9.71 -11.59
C LEU A 68 -4.94 8.73 -11.98
N VAL A 69 -5.05 8.38 -13.27
CA VAL A 69 -5.99 7.33 -13.71
C VAL A 69 -5.62 5.98 -13.10
N ALA A 70 -4.35 5.62 -13.09
CA ALA A 70 -3.87 4.39 -12.46
C ALA A 70 -4.17 4.37 -10.95
N LEU A 71 -3.95 5.49 -10.25
CA LEU A 71 -4.29 5.64 -8.84
C LEU A 71 -5.80 5.48 -8.61
N ALA A 72 -6.64 6.12 -9.42
CA ALA A 72 -8.09 5.99 -9.32
C ALA A 72 -8.55 4.54 -9.51
N VAL A 73 -8.00 3.83 -10.50
CA VAL A 73 -8.29 2.40 -10.71
C VAL A 73 -7.84 1.57 -9.51
N THR A 74 -6.67 1.84 -8.94
CA THR A 74 -6.19 1.16 -7.73
C THR A 74 -7.16 1.35 -6.57
N LEU A 75 -7.61 2.57 -6.31
CA LEU A 75 -8.57 2.86 -5.24
C LEU A 75 -9.92 2.16 -5.50
N VAL A 76 -10.42 2.18 -6.72
CA VAL A 76 -11.65 1.46 -7.10
C VAL A 76 -11.49 -0.04 -6.85
N CYS A 77 -10.36 -0.63 -7.25
CA CYS A 77 -10.09 -2.05 -7.00
C CYS A 77 -10.04 -2.38 -5.50
N LEU A 78 -9.42 -1.52 -4.69
CA LEU A 78 -9.34 -1.73 -3.24
C LEU A 78 -10.71 -1.61 -2.58
N PHE A 79 -11.48 -0.55 -2.87
CA PHE A 79 -12.75 -0.29 -2.19
C PHE A 79 -13.89 -1.16 -2.72
N TRP A 80 -13.96 -1.43 -4.03
CA TRP A 80 -15.12 -2.09 -4.65
C TRP A 80 -14.88 -3.56 -4.98
N ILE A 81 -13.65 -4.02 -5.02
CA ILE A 81 -13.34 -5.43 -5.27
C ILE A 81 -12.79 -6.09 -4.02
N LEU A 82 -11.70 -5.55 -3.45
CA LEU A 82 -11.02 -6.20 -2.33
C LEU A 82 -11.88 -6.23 -1.07
N ILE A 83 -12.37 -5.06 -0.61
CA ILE A 83 -13.13 -4.98 0.65
C ILE A 83 -14.40 -5.85 0.60
N PRO A 84 -15.28 -5.78 -0.44
CA PRO A 84 -16.45 -6.64 -0.51
C PRO A 84 -16.15 -8.12 -0.58
N LEU A 85 -15.05 -8.53 -1.25
CA LEU A 85 -14.62 -9.92 -1.30
C LEU A 85 -14.19 -10.42 0.09
N LEU A 86 -13.45 -9.61 0.84
CA LEU A 86 -13.04 -9.93 2.21
C LEU A 86 -14.25 -10.02 3.15
N MET A 87 -15.22 -9.13 3.02
CA MET A 87 -16.45 -9.14 3.81
C MET A 87 -17.34 -10.37 3.52
N LYS A 88 -17.26 -10.95 2.33
CA LYS A 88 -17.94 -12.21 1.97
C LYS A 88 -17.24 -13.47 2.51
N GLY A 89 -16.13 -13.31 3.26
CA GLY A 89 -15.40 -14.44 3.84
C GLY A 89 -14.43 -15.14 2.91
N ALA A 90 -14.05 -14.51 1.79
CA ALA A 90 -13.00 -15.04 0.92
C ALA A 90 -11.67 -15.15 1.68
N SER A 91 -10.81 -16.09 1.26
CA SER A 91 -9.49 -16.26 1.86
C SER A 91 -8.65 -14.98 1.70
N THR A 92 -8.38 -14.29 2.82
CA THR A 92 -7.75 -12.95 2.83
C THR A 92 -6.45 -12.91 2.01
N LEU A 93 -5.56 -13.88 2.23
CA LEU A 93 -4.24 -13.89 1.58
C LEU A 93 -4.31 -14.08 0.08
N LEU A 94 -5.11 -15.05 -0.38
CA LEU A 94 -5.27 -15.33 -1.81
C LEU A 94 -5.95 -14.16 -2.52
N THR A 95 -7.02 -13.63 -1.92
CA THR A 95 -7.78 -12.51 -2.48
C THR A 95 -6.91 -11.27 -2.63
N VAL A 96 -6.16 -10.91 -1.57
CA VAL A 96 -5.25 -9.76 -1.61
C VAL A 96 -4.17 -9.95 -2.66
N PHE A 97 -3.53 -11.13 -2.72
CA PHE A 97 -2.49 -11.40 -3.71
C PHE A 97 -3.02 -11.28 -5.15
N LEU A 98 -4.19 -11.86 -5.44
CA LEU A 98 -4.79 -11.81 -6.77
C LEU A 98 -5.21 -10.39 -7.16
N VAL A 99 -5.81 -9.64 -6.24
CA VAL A 99 -6.19 -8.24 -6.48
C VAL A 99 -4.95 -7.36 -6.67
N CYS A 100 -3.89 -7.55 -5.87
CA CYS A 100 -2.62 -6.84 -6.06
C CYS A 100 -1.95 -7.18 -7.39
N ALA A 101 -1.98 -8.45 -7.82
CA ALA A 101 -1.48 -8.86 -9.13
C ALA A 101 -2.30 -8.21 -10.27
N TYR A 102 -3.62 -8.16 -10.15
CA TYR A 102 -4.50 -7.48 -11.10
C TYR A 102 -4.20 -5.97 -11.16
N ILE A 103 -4.13 -5.29 -10.01
CA ILE A 103 -3.77 -3.87 -9.91
C ILE A 103 -2.41 -3.62 -10.59
N THR A 104 -1.42 -4.48 -10.32
CA THR A 104 -0.09 -4.38 -10.95
C THR A 104 -0.18 -4.37 -12.46
N VAL A 105 -0.87 -5.36 -13.04
CA VAL A 105 -0.98 -5.48 -14.50
C VAL A 105 -1.68 -4.26 -15.09
N VAL A 106 -2.82 -3.85 -14.53
CA VAL A 106 -3.60 -2.71 -15.03
C VAL A 106 -2.81 -1.41 -14.93
N THR A 107 -2.22 -1.14 -13.77
CA THR A 107 -1.44 0.08 -13.54
C THR A 107 -0.22 0.15 -14.46
N MET A 108 0.51 -0.94 -14.60
CA MET A 108 1.68 -1.01 -15.48
C MET A 108 1.30 -0.78 -16.95
N VAL A 109 0.16 -1.32 -17.39
CA VAL A 109 -0.35 -1.11 -18.76
C VAL A 109 -0.78 0.35 -18.98
N ILE A 110 -1.43 0.98 -18.00
CA ILE A 110 -1.83 2.40 -18.09
C ILE A 110 -0.59 3.31 -18.19
N LEU A 111 0.43 3.06 -17.37
CA LEU A 111 1.64 3.89 -17.30
C LEU A 111 2.58 3.65 -18.47
N GLY A 112 2.91 2.40 -18.74
CA GLY A 112 3.95 2.01 -19.69
C GLY A 112 3.46 1.52 -21.04
N GLY A 113 2.14 1.33 -21.22
CA GLY A 113 1.57 0.67 -22.40
C GLY A 113 1.86 -0.83 -22.44
N VAL A 114 1.38 -1.49 -23.48
CA VAL A 114 1.62 -2.94 -23.69
C VAL A 114 2.95 -3.11 -24.42
N CYS A 115 4.03 -3.27 -23.66
CA CYS A 115 5.37 -3.47 -24.20
C CYS A 115 6.18 -4.47 -23.38
N ARG A 116 7.28 -4.95 -23.91
CA ARG A 116 8.13 -5.97 -23.24
C ARG A 116 8.61 -5.52 -21.86
N LYS A 117 9.00 -4.25 -21.72
CA LYS A 117 9.44 -3.69 -20.43
C LYS A 117 8.33 -3.73 -19.38
N THR A 118 7.10 -3.39 -19.77
CA THR A 118 5.92 -3.39 -18.88
C THR A 118 5.61 -4.81 -18.38
N VAL A 119 5.68 -5.81 -19.27
CA VAL A 119 5.47 -7.22 -18.89
C VAL A 119 6.57 -7.71 -17.94
N CYS A 120 7.84 -7.34 -18.18
CA CYS A 120 8.94 -7.69 -17.29
C CYS A 120 8.78 -7.03 -15.91
N ALA A 121 8.42 -5.76 -15.88
CA ALA A 121 8.15 -5.03 -14.64
C ALA A 121 6.97 -5.64 -13.87
N ALA A 122 5.86 -5.95 -14.54
CA ALA A 122 4.70 -6.59 -13.91
C ALA A 122 5.04 -7.96 -13.30
N LEU A 123 5.79 -8.81 -14.03
CA LEU A 123 6.23 -10.09 -13.49
C LEU A 123 7.18 -9.91 -12.31
N GLY A 124 8.11 -8.96 -12.38
CA GLY A 124 9.01 -8.63 -11.28
C GLY A 124 8.26 -8.14 -10.04
N THR A 125 7.25 -7.29 -10.23
CA THR A 125 6.38 -6.81 -9.14
C THR A 125 5.59 -7.94 -8.51
N VAL A 126 4.93 -8.78 -9.30
CA VAL A 126 4.15 -9.92 -8.77
C VAL A 126 5.05 -10.89 -8.00
N ALA A 127 6.25 -11.16 -8.51
CA ALA A 127 7.21 -12.00 -7.81
C ALA A 127 7.72 -11.35 -6.50
N GLY A 128 8.03 -10.06 -6.52
CA GLY A 128 8.46 -9.31 -5.32
C GLY A 128 7.36 -9.23 -4.26
N THR A 129 6.11 -8.99 -4.65
CA THR A 129 4.97 -8.99 -3.72
C THR A 129 4.65 -10.37 -3.17
N ALA A 130 4.84 -11.45 -3.96
CA ALA A 130 4.73 -12.83 -3.47
C ALA A 130 5.77 -13.13 -2.37
N LEU A 131 7.00 -12.64 -2.53
CA LEU A 131 8.05 -12.80 -1.52
C LEU A 131 7.78 -11.94 -0.26
N ALA A 132 7.25 -10.72 -0.43
CA ALA A 132 6.80 -9.91 0.71
C ALA A 132 5.68 -10.61 1.51
N LEU A 133 4.72 -11.22 0.80
CA LEU A 133 3.65 -12.02 1.41
C LEU A 133 4.22 -13.22 2.18
N LEU A 134 5.12 -13.98 1.56
CA LEU A 134 5.76 -15.14 2.19
C LEU A 134 6.53 -14.74 3.45
N PHE A 135 7.30 -13.66 3.37
CA PHE A 135 8.04 -13.14 4.53
C PHE A 135 7.11 -12.60 5.62
N GLY A 136 6.02 -11.93 5.25
CA GLY A 136 4.98 -11.50 6.19
C GLY A 136 4.35 -12.67 6.93
N LEU A 137 4.05 -13.77 6.23
CA LEU A 137 3.53 -15.00 6.85
C LEU A 137 4.55 -15.65 7.80
N LEU A 138 5.81 -15.73 7.39
CA LEU A 138 6.89 -16.26 8.24
C LEU A 138 7.06 -15.42 9.51
N SER A 139 7.05 -14.10 9.37
CA SER A 139 7.17 -13.16 10.49
C SER A 139 5.98 -13.27 11.46
N GLN A 140 4.76 -13.38 10.93
CA GLN A 140 3.55 -13.57 11.71
C GLN A 140 3.62 -14.87 12.52
N SER A 141 4.07 -15.96 11.89
CA SER A 141 4.23 -17.25 12.56
C SER A 141 5.31 -17.21 13.63
N LEU A 142 6.46 -16.60 13.34
CA LEU A 142 7.61 -16.54 14.25
C LEU A 142 7.31 -15.71 15.51
N LEU A 143 6.64 -14.59 15.35
CA LEU A 143 6.33 -13.66 16.43
C LEU A 143 4.99 -13.95 17.11
N ARG A 144 4.26 -14.98 16.63
CA ARG A 144 2.95 -15.38 17.17
C ARG A 144 1.96 -14.20 17.26
N ILE A 145 2.02 -13.31 16.27
CA ILE A 145 1.11 -12.18 16.19
C ILE A 145 -0.12 -12.64 15.44
N ASP A 146 -1.20 -12.89 16.18
CA ASP A 146 -2.52 -13.05 15.57
C ASP A 146 -3.03 -11.66 15.21
N GLY A 147 -3.48 -11.43 13.97
CA GLY A 147 -4.05 -10.16 13.52
C GLY A 147 -5.24 -9.64 14.36
N LEU A 148 -5.61 -10.37 15.40
CA LEU A 148 -6.66 -10.10 16.38
C LEU A 148 -6.23 -9.16 17.53
N ARG A 149 -4.95 -8.85 17.66
CA ARG A 149 -4.41 -8.05 18.78
C ARG A 149 -3.98 -6.64 18.37
N LEU A 150 -4.43 -6.18 17.21
CA LEU A 150 -4.18 -4.82 16.76
C LEU A 150 -5.18 -3.87 17.44
N THR A 151 -4.73 -2.68 17.78
CA THR A 151 -5.54 -1.64 18.44
C THR A 151 -6.79 -1.27 17.64
N ASP A 152 -6.74 -1.42 16.32
CA ASP A 152 -7.82 -1.07 15.41
C ASP A 152 -8.75 -2.25 15.06
N VAL A 153 -8.57 -3.40 15.72
CA VAL A 153 -9.35 -4.62 15.43
C VAL A 153 -10.66 -4.66 16.21
N GLU A 154 -10.81 -3.86 17.26
CA GLU A 154 -12.02 -3.89 18.09
C GLU A 154 -13.30 -3.62 17.28
N PRO A 155 -13.38 -2.62 16.37
CA PRO A 155 -14.50 -2.46 15.46
C PRO A 155 -14.73 -3.65 14.54
N LEU A 156 -13.65 -4.32 14.09
CA LEU A 156 -13.71 -5.50 13.23
C LEU A 156 -14.19 -6.75 13.99
N LEU A 157 -13.86 -6.87 15.27
CA LEU A 157 -14.37 -7.91 16.14
C LEU A 157 -15.88 -7.76 16.37
N GLN A 158 -16.36 -6.53 16.54
CA GLN A 158 -17.80 -6.25 16.63
C GLN A 158 -18.54 -6.63 15.34
N LEU A 159 -17.98 -6.30 14.17
CA LEU A 159 -18.51 -6.74 12.87
C LEU A 159 -18.60 -8.27 12.76
N ARG A 160 -17.64 -9.01 13.30
CA ARG A 160 -17.68 -10.46 13.33
C ARG A 160 -18.78 -10.99 14.26
N GLN A 161 -19.03 -10.33 15.39
CA GLN A 161 -20.12 -10.69 16.30
C GLN A 161 -21.50 -10.49 15.67
N THR A 162 -21.63 -9.55 14.70
CA THR A 162 -22.86 -9.36 13.93
C THR A 162 -23.05 -10.36 12.78
N GLY A 163 -22.21 -11.41 12.72
CA GLY A 163 -22.38 -12.52 11.76
C GLY A 163 -21.62 -12.34 10.44
N THR A 164 -20.77 -11.29 10.31
CA THR A 164 -19.96 -11.10 9.10
C THR A 164 -18.80 -12.12 9.10
N PRO A 165 -18.63 -12.98 8.07
CA PRO A 165 -17.60 -14.01 8.02
C PRO A 165 -16.20 -13.43 7.69
N LEU A 166 -15.75 -12.41 8.40
CA LEU A 166 -14.49 -11.72 8.14
C LEU A 166 -13.30 -12.56 8.60
N GLY A 167 -12.40 -12.91 7.70
CA GLY A 167 -11.15 -13.60 8.00
C GLY A 167 -10.09 -12.65 8.55
N LEU A 168 -10.11 -12.39 9.87
CA LEU A 168 -9.15 -11.49 10.53
C LEU A 168 -7.71 -12.02 10.48
N ARG A 169 -7.53 -13.35 10.40
CA ARG A 169 -6.23 -13.97 10.20
C ARG A 169 -5.69 -13.59 8.81
N GLY A 170 -4.49 -13.06 8.77
CA GLY A 170 -3.85 -12.60 7.53
C GLY A 170 -4.15 -11.15 7.14
N LEU A 171 -5.00 -10.42 7.87
CA LEU A 171 -5.26 -9.00 7.58
C LEU A 171 -4.01 -8.15 7.73
N LEU A 172 -3.18 -8.43 8.72
CA LEU A 172 -1.85 -7.84 8.88
C LEU A 172 -0.97 -8.05 7.65
N VAL A 173 -0.87 -9.30 7.19
CA VAL A 173 -0.06 -9.63 6.01
C VAL A 173 -0.65 -9.01 4.75
N ALA A 174 -1.98 -8.92 4.67
CA ALA A 174 -2.67 -8.19 3.60
C ALA A 174 -2.26 -6.71 3.55
N GLY A 175 -2.23 -6.05 4.71
CA GLY A 175 -1.75 -4.67 4.84
C GLY A 175 -0.30 -4.52 4.38
N VAL A 176 0.58 -5.43 4.79
CA VAL A 176 1.99 -5.47 4.35
C VAL A 176 2.10 -5.59 2.83
N VAL A 177 1.34 -6.49 2.20
CA VAL A 177 1.38 -6.70 0.74
C VAL A 177 0.90 -5.46 -0.01
N ILE A 178 -0.19 -4.84 0.45
CA ILE A 178 -0.74 -3.63 -0.18
C ILE A 178 0.24 -2.47 -0.06
N SER A 179 0.85 -2.29 1.12
CA SER A 179 1.81 -1.20 1.35
C SER A 179 3.13 -1.40 0.58
N ALA A 180 3.59 -2.65 0.44
CA ALA A 180 4.77 -2.98 -0.34
C ALA A 180 4.54 -2.79 -1.85
N LEU A 181 3.31 -2.99 -2.33
CA LEU A 181 2.97 -3.04 -3.75
C LEU A 181 3.48 -1.81 -4.52
N GLY A 182 3.22 -0.60 -4.01
CA GLY A 182 3.65 0.64 -4.66
C GLY A 182 5.16 0.70 -4.85
N ALA A 183 5.92 0.49 -3.78
CA ALA A 183 7.38 0.57 -3.81
C ALA A 183 8.01 -0.54 -4.67
N VAL A 184 7.49 -1.76 -4.60
CA VAL A 184 7.94 -2.88 -5.46
C VAL A 184 7.67 -2.58 -6.92
N MET A 185 6.51 -1.98 -7.23
CA MET A 185 6.11 -1.60 -8.58
C MET A 185 7.05 -0.54 -9.16
N ASP A 186 7.38 0.48 -8.39
CA ASP A 186 8.27 1.57 -8.81
C ASP A 186 9.68 1.05 -9.11
N VAL A 187 10.22 0.20 -8.23
CA VAL A 187 11.54 -0.42 -8.42
C VAL A 187 11.56 -1.33 -9.65
N ALA A 188 10.56 -2.18 -9.81
CA ALA A 188 10.47 -3.09 -10.95
C ALA A 188 10.36 -2.33 -12.28
N MET A 189 9.54 -1.26 -12.32
CA MET A 189 9.41 -0.43 -13.52
C MET A 189 10.70 0.32 -13.86
N SER A 190 11.36 0.88 -12.87
CA SER A 190 12.61 1.63 -13.04
C SER A 190 13.73 0.73 -13.56
N ILE A 191 13.91 -0.46 -12.96
CA ILE A 191 14.93 -1.43 -13.41
C ILE A 191 14.62 -1.91 -14.84
N SER A 192 13.37 -2.28 -15.12
CA SER A 192 12.98 -2.75 -16.44
C SER A 192 13.14 -1.67 -17.52
N SER A 193 12.81 -0.41 -17.19
CA SER A 193 13.00 0.73 -18.10
C SER A 193 14.49 1.01 -18.36
N ALA A 194 15.30 1.07 -17.31
CA ALA A 194 16.72 1.31 -17.42
C ALA A 194 17.45 0.20 -18.20
N LEU A 195 17.12 -1.08 -17.96
CA LEU A 195 17.68 -2.18 -18.72
C LEU A 195 17.28 -2.18 -20.19
N THR A 196 16.06 -1.77 -20.50
CA THR A 196 15.59 -1.59 -21.87
C THR A 196 16.41 -0.49 -22.57
N GLU A 197 16.66 0.62 -21.89
CA GLU A 197 17.49 1.70 -22.42
C GLU A 197 18.94 1.27 -22.64
N VAL A 198 19.55 0.59 -21.66
CA VAL A 198 20.91 0.04 -21.79
C VAL A 198 21.02 -0.90 -22.98
N HIS A 199 20.02 -1.74 -23.24
CA HIS A 199 20.02 -2.64 -24.40
C HIS A 199 19.85 -1.89 -25.71
N THR A 200 19.04 -0.82 -25.74
CA THR A 200 18.86 0.03 -26.93
C THR A 200 20.16 0.70 -27.33
N VAL A 201 20.92 1.20 -26.35
CA VAL A 201 22.22 1.88 -26.61
C VAL A 201 23.34 0.88 -26.92
N ALA A 202 23.30 -0.31 -26.32
CA ALA A 202 24.33 -1.35 -26.49
C ALA A 202 23.71 -2.72 -26.72
N PRO A 203 23.18 -3.01 -27.93
CA PRO A 203 22.45 -4.24 -28.23
C PRO A 203 23.32 -5.49 -28.21
N ASP A 204 24.63 -5.36 -28.30
CA ASP A 204 25.60 -6.46 -28.28
C ASP A 204 25.93 -6.99 -26.89
N ARG A 205 25.40 -6.37 -25.83
CA ARG A 205 25.64 -6.80 -24.46
C ARG A 205 24.96 -8.15 -24.17
N ASP A 206 25.75 -9.07 -23.62
CA ASP A 206 25.27 -10.37 -23.15
C ASP A 206 24.26 -10.21 -22.00
N GLY A 207 23.32 -11.15 -21.88
CA GLY A 207 22.31 -11.18 -20.81
C GLY A 207 22.90 -11.11 -19.39
N ARG A 208 24.11 -11.66 -19.18
CA ARG A 208 24.83 -11.55 -17.90
C ARG A 208 25.28 -10.12 -17.62
N ALA A 209 25.74 -9.38 -18.64
CA ALA A 209 26.14 -7.99 -18.51
C ALA A 209 24.91 -7.10 -18.21
N LEU A 210 23.80 -7.36 -18.88
CA LEU A 210 22.52 -6.70 -18.59
C LEU A 210 22.05 -6.96 -17.17
N PHE A 211 22.09 -8.21 -16.71
CA PHE A 211 21.73 -8.56 -15.32
C PHE A 211 22.61 -7.79 -14.32
N ARG A 212 23.93 -7.75 -14.52
CA ARG A 212 24.84 -7.00 -13.65
C ARG A 212 24.53 -5.51 -13.64
N SER A 213 24.21 -4.93 -14.81
CA SER A 213 23.76 -3.52 -14.90
C SER A 213 22.48 -3.30 -14.10
N GLY A 214 21.48 -4.19 -14.21
CA GLY A 214 20.24 -4.13 -13.43
C GLY A 214 20.48 -4.24 -11.93
N MET A 215 21.38 -5.11 -11.50
CA MET A 215 21.77 -5.23 -10.09
C MET A 215 22.46 -3.98 -9.55
N ASN A 216 23.29 -3.32 -10.36
CA ASN A 216 23.97 -2.07 -9.94
C ASN A 216 22.94 -0.95 -9.79
N ILE A 217 22.03 -0.75 -10.76
CA ILE A 217 20.95 0.23 -10.68
C ILE A 217 20.05 -0.06 -9.47
N GLY A 218 19.69 -1.33 -9.29
CA GLY A 218 18.81 -1.74 -8.20
C GLY A 218 19.40 -1.55 -6.80
N ARG A 219 20.73 -1.67 -6.62
CA ARG A 219 21.39 -1.42 -5.33
C ARG A 219 21.19 0.00 -4.82
N ASP A 220 21.30 0.97 -5.71
CA ASP A 220 21.08 2.37 -5.34
C ASP A 220 19.63 2.61 -4.90
N MET A 221 18.69 1.96 -5.60
CA MET A 221 17.26 2.04 -5.28
C MET A 221 16.90 1.34 -3.96
N VAL A 222 17.52 0.19 -3.66
CA VAL A 222 17.28 -0.54 -2.40
C VAL A 222 17.53 0.34 -1.20
N GLY A 223 18.66 1.06 -1.17
CA GLY A 223 19.02 1.92 -0.05
C GLY A 223 17.98 3.01 0.23
N THR A 224 17.58 3.72 -0.81
CA THR A 224 16.63 4.84 -0.69
C THR A 224 15.22 4.36 -0.39
N MET A 225 14.72 3.34 -1.09
CA MET A 225 13.35 2.84 -0.93
C MET A 225 13.14 2.16 0.41
N THR A 226 14.11 1.35 0.88
CA THR A 226 14.02 0.70 2.20
C THR A 226 13.95 1.73 3.32
N ASN A 227 14.79 2.76 3.28
CA ASN A 227 14.77 3.84 4.26
C ASN A 227 13.44 4.59 4.25
N THR A 228 12.93 4.92 3.06
CA THR A 228 11.63 5.60 2.90
C THR A 228 10.48 4.78 3.47
N LEU A 229 10.45 3.46 3.22
CA LEU A 229 9.40 2.58 3.76
C LEU A 229 9.44 2.50 5.29
N ILE A 230 10.62 2.31 5.87
CA ILE A 230 10.78 2.25 7.33
C ILE A 230 10.34 3.57 7.97
N LEU A 231 10.75 4.71 7.41
CA LEU A 231 10.34 6.02 7.91
C LEU A 231 8.84 6.27 7.75
N ALA A 232 8.22 5.81 6.65
CA ALA A 232 6.78 5.94 6.44
C ALA A 232 6.00 5.17 7.52
N PHE A 233 6.40 3.93 7.83
CA PHE A 233 5.75 3.14 8.89
C PHE A 233 5.97 3.73 10.27
N LEU A 234 7.20 4.14 10.62
CA LEU A 234 7.48 4.81 11.89
C LEU A 234 6.71 6.12 12.01
N GLY A 235 6.59 6.88 10.92
CA GLY A 235 5.84 8.12 10.89
C GLY A 235 4.34 7.92 11.09
N SER A 236 3.75 6.90 10.47
CA SER A 236 2.33 6.57 10.67
C SER A 236 2.02 6.13 12.10
N GLY A 237 2.91 5.38 12.74
CA GLY A 237 2.79 4.90 14.11
C GLY A 237 3.26 5.86 15.19
N LEU A 238 3.79 7.06 14.84
CA LEU A 238 4.49 7.93 15.78
C LEU A 238 3.65 8.32 17.01
N SER A 239 2.38 8.63 16.83
CA SER A 239 1.48 9.01 17.94
C SER A 239 1.34 7.91 18.98
N PHE A 240 1.23 6.67 18.53
CA PHE A 240 1.12 5.51 19.41
C PHE A 240 2.46 5.16 20.06
N ILE A 241 3.57 5.32 19.35
CA ILE A 241 4.92 5.17 19.90
C ILE A 241 5.15 6.15 21.05
N ILE A 242 4.76 7.43 20.87
CA ILE A 242 4.83 8.44 21.92
C ILE A 242 3.96 8.04 23.13
N TYR A 243 2.74 7.56 22.87
CA TYR A 243 1.87 7.06 23.94
C TYR A 243 2.50 5.92 24.72
N LEU A 244 3.04 4.90 24.06
CA LEU A 244 3.72 3.78 24.72
C LEU A 244 4.97 4.25 25.50
N TYR A 245 5.72 5.19 24.94
CA TYR A 245 6.87 5.78 25.62
C TYR A 245 6.47 6.54 26.88
N SER A 246 5.35 7.26 26.85
CA SER A 246 4.84 8.03 28.01
C SER A 246 4.39 7.15 29.18
N LEU A 247 4.09 5.87 28.92
CA LEU A 247 3.76 4.89 29.97
C LEU A 247 4.95 4.45 30.81
N GLY A 248 6.18 4.87 30.47
CA GLY A 248 7.40 4.51 31.19
C GLY A 248 7.71 3.01 31.14
N LEU A 249 7.31 2.33 30.05
CA LEU A 249 7.53 0.90 29.88
C LEU A 249 9.03 0.60 29.70
N ASP A 250 9.47 -0.52 30.23
CA ASP A 250 10.81 -1.03 29.95
C ASP A 250 11.02 -1.25 28.44
N PRO A 251 12.24 -1.03 27.91
CA PRO A 251 12.53 -1.25 26.48
C PRO A 251 12.13 -2.63 25.97
N ARG A 252 12.24 -3.66 26.79
CA ARG A 252 11.78 -5.02 26.45
C ARG A 252 10.27 -5.12 26.30
N GLN A 253 9.52 -4.47 27.17
CA GLN A 253 8.06 -4.42 27.10
C GLN A 253 7.60 -3.63 25.88
N LEU A 254 8.28 -2.51 25.59
CA LEU A 254 8.00 -1.67 24.43
C LEU A 254 8.18 -2.46 23.12
N ILE A 255 9.33 -3.10 22.91
CA ILE A 255 9.63 -3.90 21.72
C ILE A 255 8.72 -5.14 21.61
N SER A 256 8.36 -5.73 22.75
CA SER A 256 7.47 -6.91 22.80
C SER A 256 5.99 -6.55 22.64
N SER A 257 5.62 -5.25 22.56
CA SER A 257 4.24 -4.87 22.34
C SER A 257 3.78 -5.33 20.95
N PRO A 258 2.57 -5.91 20.83
CA PRO A 258 2.05 -6.38 19.53
C PRO A 258 2.01 -5.27 18.47
N TYR A 259 1.73 -4.04 18.89
CA TYR A 259 1.70 -2.89 17.98
C TYR A 259 3.08 -2.57 17.40
N MET A 260 4.09 -2.40 18.26
CA MET A 260 5.47 -2.15 17.80
C MET A 260 5.97 -3.27 16.90
N ALA A 261 5.73 -4.52 17.30
CA ALA A 261 6.10 -5.68 16.49
C ALA A 261 5.41 -5.65 15.11
N THR A 262 4.15 -5.25 15.04
CA THR A 262 3.40 -5.13 13.78
C THR A 262 3.97 -4.06 12.86
N GLU A 263 4.27 -2.87 13.38
CA GLU A 263 4.85 -1.78 12.57
C GLU A 263 6.24 -2.16 12.05
N VAL A 264 7.08 -2.74 12.91
CA VAL A 264 8.41 -3.23 12.53
C VAL A 264 8.32 -4.31 11.44
N ILE A 265 7.44 -5.30 11.62
CA ILE A 265 7.22 -6.35 10.61
C ILE A 265 6.76 -5.74 9.28
N SER A 266 5.81 -4.82 9.32
CA SER A 266 5.27 -4.18 8.12
C SER A 266 6.37 -3.45 7.35
N GLY A 267 7.21 -2.69 8.03
CA GLY A 267 8.34 -2.01 7.43
C GLY A 267 9.38 -2.97 6.85
N ILE A 268 9.78 -3.99 7.61
CA ILE A 268 10.80 -4.96 7.19
C ILE A 268 10.28 -5.85 6.05
N ALA A 269 9.07 -6.39 6.14
CA ALA A 269 8.52 -7.28 5.14
C ALA A 269 8.29 -6.57 3.81
N SER A 270 7.80 -5.33 3.85
CA SER A 270 7.68 -4.48 2.65
C SER A 270 9.06 -4.19 2.04
N SER A 271 10.06 -3.88 2.86
CA SER A 271 11.43 -3.64 2.40
C SER A 271 12.07 -4.89 1.78
N ILE A 272 11.84 -6.07 2.35
CA ILE A 272 12.30 -7.34 1.77
C ILE A 272 11.67 -7.60 0.40
N GLY A 273 10.38 -7.28 0.26
CA GLY A 273 9.69 -7.32 -1.04
C GLY A 273 10.41 -6.47 -2.10
N VAL A 274 10.79 -5.25 -1.75
CA VAL A 274 11.55 -4.34 -2.62
C VAL A 274 12.95 -4.89 -2.93
N ILE A 275 13.69 -5.32 -1.90
CA ILE A 275 15.05 -5.85 -2.04
C ILE A 275 15.07 -7.06 -2.99
N LEU A 276 14.12 -7.99 -2.83
CA LEU A 276 14.06 -9.20 -3.64
C LEU A 276 13.45 -8.97 -5.03
N ALA A 277 12.63 -7.92 -5.20
CA ALA A 277 12.15 -7.53 -6.52
C ALA A 277 13.28 -7.11 -7.48
N VAL A 278 14.37 -6.53 -6.95
CA VAL A 278 15.54 -6.11 -7.73
C VAL A 278 16.15 -7.25 -8.54
N PRO A 279 16.68 -8.33 -7.92
CA PRO A 279 17.28 -9.42 -8.67
C PRO A 279 16.27 -10.14 -9.56
N LEU A 280 15.02 -10.27 -9.13
CA LEU A 280 13.98 -10.93 -9.92
C LEU A 280 13.65 -10.13 -11.18
N THR A 281 13.44 -8.83 -11.07
CA THR A 281 13.16 -7.97 -12.22
C THR A 281 14.35 -7.89 -13.15
N ALA A 282 15.57 -7.74 -12.62
CA ALA A 282 16.79 -7.72 -13.41
C ALA A 282 16.96 -9.04 -14.18
N LEU A 283 16.70 -10.18 -13.54
CA LEU A 283 16.79 -11.50 -14.17
C LEU A 283 15.72 -11.68 -15.28
N ILE A 284 14.45 -11.38 -14.97
CA ILE A 284 13.36 -11.53 -15.93
C ILE A 284 13.59 -10.63 -17.15
N THR A 285 14.03 -9.39 -16.92
CA THR A 285 14.26 -8.41 -17.98
C THR A 285 15.45 -8.82 -18.84
N SER A 286 16.57 -9.21 -18.24
CA SER A 286 17.77 -9.65 -18.97
C SER A 286 17.52 -10.90 -19.82
N LEU A 287 16.74 -11.87 -19.32
CA LEU A 287 16.38 -13.09 -20.05
C LEU A 287 15.44 -12.81 -21.23
N LYS A 288 14.46 -11.93 -21.06
CA LYS A 288 13.48 -11.63 -22.12
C LYS A 288 14.06 -10.72 -23.21
N ILE A 289 14.88 -9.76 -22.83
CA ILE A 289 15.49 -8.81 -23.77
C ILE A 289 16.69 -9.47 -24.46
N GLY A 290 17.58 -10.16 -23.74
CA GLY A 290 18.74 -10.84 -24.31
C GLY A 290 18.39 -11.97 -25.29
N ARG A 291 17.26 -12.70 -25.08
CA ARG A 291 16.79 -13.71 -26.04
C ARG A 291 16.23 -13.13 -27.35
N ALA A 292 15.72 -11.91 -27.31
CA ALA A 292 15.22 -11.26 -28.53
C ALA A 292 16.37 -10.92 -29.49
N SER A 293 17.51 -10.45 -28.98
CA SER A 293 18.71 -10.19 -29.77
C SER A 293 19.31 -11.44 -30.41
N CYS A 294 19.23 -12.61 -29.79
CA CYS A 294 19.67 -13.87 -30.39
C CYS A 294 18.74 -14.37 -31.51
N ARG A 295 17.46 -13.98 -31.50
CA ARG A 295 16.48 -14.46 -32.52
C ARG A 295 16.44 -13.59 -33.77
N GLU A 296 16.90 -12.35 -33.70
CA GLU A 296 17.04 -11.46 -34.85
C GLU A 296 18.37 -11.62 -35.60
N ARG A 297 19.30 -12.43 -35.07
CA ARG A 297 20.62 -12.76 -35.71
C ARG A 297 20.64 -14.10 -36.43
N VAL A 298 19.52 -14.82 -36.53
CA VAL A 298 19.30 -16.01 -37.34
C VAL A 298 18.27 -15.70 -38.43
#